data_8630661b70b2cbd514d3f9296175baf4
#
_entry.id   8630661b70b2cbd514d3f9296175baf4
#
_cell.length_a   1.000
_cell.length_b   1.000
_cell.length_c   1.000
_cell.angle_alpha   90.00
_cell.angle_beta   90.00
_cell.angle_gamma   90.00
#
_symmetry.space_group_name_H-M   'P 1'
#
loop_
_entity.id
_entity.type
_entity.pdbx_description
1 polymer ?
#
loop_
_entity_poly.entity_id
_entity_poly.type
_entity_poly.pdbx_seq_one_letter_code
_entity_poly.pdbx_strand_id
1 'polypeptide(L)'
;TRTLQQECRGILELGLKIERITRMEKDLNLPEGTEVTEPLKIYLNEIGQIPLLSEEEERDLGCKSASGDEDARRKLEEGNLRLVVSLAKHYTGRGITLMDLIQEGNIGLMHAAEKYDYTKENRFSTYASWWIKEAMQRAIDQQSREIRVPVHVAENMKKVQKISKDLQQKFGREATPEEIAEEMKDKSPEFVKEILSYLQNPVSLETPVGEDGENNLGDMVEDKDAPTPEDAMNQLVQKEEVQELLESLNDRERQVIRLRFGLEAVSYTHLRA
;
A
#
# COMPACT_ATOMS: atom_id res chain seq x y z
N THR A 1 34.48 -41.35 -5.68
CA THR A 1 35.10 -40.56 -4.57
C THR A 1 35.05 -39.05 -4.80
N ARG A 2 35.19 -38.58 -6.07
CA ARG A 2 35.08 -37.13 -6.37
C ARG A 2 33.64 -36.58 -6.25
N THR A 3 32.65 -37.36 -6.63
CA THR A 3 31.20 -36.99 -6.55
C THR A 3 30.73 -36.88 -5.12
N LEU A 4 31.10 -37.78 -4.23
CA LEU A 4 30.75 -37.74 -2.80
C LEU A 4 31.40 -36.52 -2.07
N GLN A 5 32.61 -36.12 -2.48
CA GLN A 5 33.23 -34.92 -1.94
C GLN A 5 32.58 -33.62 -2.41
N GLN A 6 32.01 -33.57 -3.62
CA GLN A 6 31.21 -32.42 -4.12
C GLN A 6 29.86 -32.33 -3.42
N GLU A 7 29.18 -33.46 -3.20
CA GLU A 7 27.92 -33.49 -2.47
C GLU A 7 28.08 -33.11 -0.99
N CYS A 8 29.13 -33.61 -0.32
CA CYS A 8 29.43 -33.21 1.06
C CYS A 8 29.79 -31.73 1.17
N ARG A 9 30.47 -31.13 0.18
CA ARG A 9 30.74 -29.70 0.15
C ARG A 9 29.47 -28.87 -0.01
N GLY A 10 28.54 -29.29 -0.89
CA GLY A 10 27.24 -28.66 -1.08
C GLY A 10 26.38 -28.67 0.19
N ILE A 11 26.36 -29.80 0.91
CA ILE A 11 25.62 -29.93 2.17
C ILE A 11 26.24 -29.05 3.27
N LEU A 12 27.56 -28.98 3.36
CA LEU A 12 28.26 -28.09 4.32
C LEU A 12 28.04 -26.61 4.00
N GLU A 13 28.05 -26.21 2.73
CA GLU A 13 27.73 -24.84 2.31
C GLU A 13 26.27 -24.48 2.57
N LEU A 14 25.32 -25.42 2.37
CA LEU A 14 23.92 -25.23 2.75
C LEU A 14 23.77 -25.09 4.28
N GLY A 15 24.45 -25.94 5.05
CA GLY A 15 24.44 -25.86 6.52
C GLY A 15 24.96 -24.52 7.05
N LEU A 16 26.08 -24.02 6.49
CA LEU A 16 26.64 -22.71 6.82
C LEU A 16 25.73 -21.53 6.38
N LYS A 17 25.01 -21.67 5.27
CA LYS A 17 24.00 -20.69 4.85
C LYS A 17 22.82 -20.68 5.83
N ILE A 18 22.31 -21.85 6.23
CA ILE A 18 21.19 -21.95 7.18
C ILE A 18 21.60 -21.37 8.54
N GLU A 19 22.78 -21.69 9.06
CA GLU A 19 23.27 -21.12 10.31
C GLU A 19 23.45 -19.58 10.24
N ARG A 20 23.93 -19.05 9.12
CA ARG A 20 24.01 -17.59 8.91
C ARG A 20 22.64 -16.94 8.87
N ILE A 21 21.68 -17.53 8.16
CA ILE A 21 20.29 -17.03 8.10
C ILE A 21 19.68 -17.05 9.51
N THR A 22 19.80 -18.15 10.25
CA THR A 22 19.26 -18.27 11.61
C THR A 22 19.95 -17.31 12.60
N ARG A 23 21.24 -17.04 12.44
CA ARG A 23 21.96 -16.05 13.23
C ARG A 23 21.50 -14.63 12.88
N MET A 24 21.32 -14.30 11.60
CA MET A 24 20.77 -13.01 11.17
C MET A 24 19.31 -12.82 11.59
N GLU A 25 18.49 -13.87 11.59
CA GLU A 25 17.11 -13.81 12.10
C GLU A 25 17.09 -13.51 13.61
N LYS A 26 18.03 -14.06 14.39
CA LYS A 26 18.19 -13.75 15.83
C LYS A 26 18.75 -12.35 16.06
N ASP A 27 19.73 -11.91 15.25
CA ASP A 27 20.29 -10.56 15.33
C ASP A 27 19.30 -9.50 14.84
N LEU A 28 18.37 -9.89 13.98
CA LEU A 28 17.34 -9.01 13.42
C LEU A 28 16.20 -8.73 14.41
N ASN A 29 16.00 -9.55 15.45
CA ASN A 29 14.95 -9.34 16.47
C ASN A 29 13.64 -8.81 15.85
N LEU A 30 13.09 -9.58 14.88
CA LEU A 30 11.88 -9.20 14.17
C LEU A 30 10.69 -9.25 15.12
N PRO A 31 9.73 -8.32 15.06
CA PRO A 31 8.51 -8.37 15.85
C PRO A 31 7.76 -9.69 15.62
N GLU A 32 7.18 -10.26 16.69
CA GLU A 32 6.34 -11.45 16.60
C GLU A 32 5.20 -11.21 15.59
N GLY A 33 5.00 -12.14 14.64
CA GLY A 33 3.98 -12.04 13.59
C GLY A 33 4.46 -11.45 12.26
N THR A 34 5.74 -11.11 12.10
CA THR A 34 6.28 -10.72 10.80
C THR A 34 6.50 -11.95 9.93
N GLU A 35 5.75 -12.10 8.84
CA GLU A 35 5.97 -13.16 7.86
C GLU A 35 7.32 -12.96 7.17
N VAL A 36 8.26 -13.86 7.46
CA VAL A 36 9.57 -13.87 6.79
C VAL A 36 9.45 -14.66 5.51
N THR A 37 9.15 -13.98 4.42
CA THR A 37 9.06 -14.58 3.08
C THR A 37 10.42 -15.00 2.55
N GLU A 38 10.47 -16.00 1.66
CA GLU A 38 11.72 -16.45 1.01
C GLU A 38 12.49 -15.30 0.32
N PRO A 39 11.86 -14.36 -0.41
CA PRO A 39 12.55 -13.20 -1.00
C PRO A 39 13.25 -12.33 0.05
N LEU A 40 12.63 -12.12 1.21
CA LEU A 40 13.22 -11.34 2.30
C LEU A 40 14.48 -12.01 2.84
N LYS A 41 14.48 -13.35 3.00
CA LYS A 41 15.67 -14.10 3.45
C LYS A 41 16.83 -13.98 2.48
N ILE A 42 16.56 -14.08 1.17
CA ILE A 42 17.57 -13.93 0.12
C ILE A 42 18.17 -12.52 0.20
N TYR A 43 17.33 -11.49 0.23
CA TYR A 43 17.77 -10.10 0.32
C TYR A 43 18.63 -9.84 1.56
N LEU A 44 18.21 -10.30 2.74
CA LEU A 44 18.96 -10.13 3.99
C LEU A 44 20.31 -10.83 3.95
N ASN A 45 20.39 -12.00 3.30
CA ASN A 45 21.66 -12.71 3.12
C ASN A 45 22.61 -11.96 2.18
N GLU A 46 22.11 -11.38 1.10
CA GLU A 46 22.90 -10.60 0.15
C GLU A 46 23.49 -9.34 0.80
N ILE A 47 22.65 -8.52 1.46
CA ILE A 47 23.14 -7.31 2.14
C ILE A 47 24.07 -7.61 3.32
N GLY A 48 23.94 -8.80 3.91
CA GLY A 48 24.82 -9.27 4.99
C GLY A 48 26.24 -9.57 4.56
N GLN A 49 26.47 -9.79 3.26
CA GLN A 49 27.80 -10.05 2.70
C GLN A 49 28.58 -8.76 2.44
N ILE A 50 27.91 -7.63 2.36
CA ILE A 50 28.52 -6.32 2.10
C ILE A 50 29.19 -5.81 3.38
N PRO A 51 30.46 -5.45 3.35
CA PRO A 51 31.17 -4.91 4.52
C PRO A 51 30.59 -3.56 4.92
N LEU A 52 30.62 -3.26 6.22
CA LEU A 52 30.27 -1.94 6.73
C LEU A 52 31.36 -0.94 6.37
N LEU A 53 30.94 0.25 5.96
CA LEU A 53 31.86 1.34 5.64
C LEU A 53 32.41 2.01 6.92
N SER A 54 33.70 2.32 6.91
CA SER A 54 34.32 3.19 7.91
C SER A 54 33.96 4.66 7.65
N GLU A 55 34.20 5.51 8.63
CA GLU A 55 33.95 6.96 8.47
C GLU A 55 34.81 7.60 7.37
N GLU A 56 36.03 7.15 7.24
CA GLU A 56 36.96 7.62 6.19
C GLU A 56 36.47 7.19 4.81
N GLU A 57 36.04 5.93 4.66
CA GLU A 57 35.49 5.42 3.40
C GLU A 57 34.16 6.13 3.04
N GLU A 58 33.27 6.42 4.02
CA GLU A 58 32.05 7.21 3.79
C GLU A 58 32.39 8.59 3.21
N ARG A 59 33.40 9.27 3.74
CA ARG A 59 33.86 10.59 3.25
C ARG A 59 34.48 10.52 1.85
N ASP A 60 35.35 9.56 1.63
CA ASP A 60 35.98 9.36 0.33
C ASP A 60 34.95 9.03 -0.77
N LEU A 61 33.99 8.14 -0.47
CA LEU A 61 32.91 7.82 -1.39
C LEU A 61 31.99 9.04 -1.60
N GLY A 62 31.68 9.80 -0.55
CA GLY A 62 30.90 11.04 -0.65
C GLY A 62 31.60 12.08 -1.53
N CYS A 63 32.89 12.27 -1.41
CA CYS A 63 33.68 13.18 -2.26
C CYS A 63 33.63 12.75 -3.74
N LYS A 64 33.82 11.46 -4.02
CA LYS A 64 33.75 10.91 -5.38
C LYS A 64 32.34 10.99 -5.95
N SER A 65 31.31 10.67 -5.16
CA SER A 65 29.91 10.80 -5.55
C SER A 65 29.56 12.26 -5.93
N ALA A 66 30.04 13.25 -5.17
CA ALA A 66 29.85 14.67 -5.47
C ALA A 66 30.53 15.10 -6.77
N SER A 67 31.60 14.42 -7.19
CA SER A 67 32.25 14.65 -8.48
C SER A 67 31.58 13.91 -9.65
N GLY A 68 30.48 13.19 -9.42
CA GLY A 68 29.68 12.51 -10.44
C GLY A 68 30.04 11.05 -10.66
N ASP A 69 30.83 10.43 -9.76
CA ASP A 69 31.16 9.00 -9.83
C ASP A 69 29.94 8.15 -9.33
N GLU A 70 29.27 7.50 -10.28
CA GLU A 70 28.12 6.63 -10.00
C GLU A 70 28.50 5.35 -9.25
N ASP A 71 29.71 4.82 -9.49
CA ASP A 71 30.16 3.61 -8.79
C ASP A 71 30.45 3.90 -7.32
N ALA A 72 30.98 5.09 -7.01
CA ALA A 72 31.17 5.53 -5.63
C ALA A 72 29.84 5.73 -4.92
N ARG A 73 28.84 6.33 -5.59
CA ARG A 73 27.48 6.48 -5.05
C ARG A 73 26.85 5.13 -4.75
N ARG A 74 26.91 4.19 -5.69
CA ARG A 74 26.38 2.83 -5.51
C ARG A 74 27.02 2.11 -4.31
N LYS A 75 28.34 2.21 -4.16
CA LYS A 75 29.02 1.62 -2.99
C LYS A 75 28.61 2.26 -1.67
N LEU A 76 28.35 3.57 -1.66
CA LEU A 76 27.83 4.27 -0.48
C LEU A 76 26.41 3.79 -0.12
N GLU A 77 25.54 3.58 -1.12
CA GLU A 77 24.19 3.03 -0.96
C GLU A 77 24.22 1.59 -0.44
N GLU A 78 24.97 0.70 -1.10
CA GLU A 78 25.09 -0.71 -0.75
C GLU A 78 25.60 -0.93 0.67
N GLY A 79 26.62 -0.17 1.09
CA GLY A 79 27.17 -0.25 2.45
C GLY A 79 26.19 0.15 3.55
N ASN A 80 25.10 0.88 3.20
CA ASN A 80 24.10 1.38 4.14
C ASN A 80 22.74 0.69 4.05
N LEU A 81 22.54 -0.35 3.23
CA LEU A 81 21.28 -1.09 3.14
C LEU A 81 20.84 -1.70 4.48
N ARG A 82 21.79 -2.12 5.31
CA ARG A 82 21.50 -2.65 6.67
C ARG A 82 20.88 -1.61 7.59
N LEU A 83 21.22 -0.33 7.43
CA LEU A 83 20.60 0.78 8.16
C LEU A 83 19.12 0.89 7.81
N VAL A 84 18.77 0.77 6.52
CA VAL A 84 17.37 0.81 6.07
C VAL A 84 16.55 -0.30 6.74
N VAL A 85 17.05 -1.53 6.75
CA VAL A 85 16.37 -2.66 7.42
C VAL A 85 16.18 -2.40 8.91
N SER A 86 17.20 -1.86 9.58
CA SER A 86 17.11 -1.51 11.01
C SER A 86 16.01 -0.48 11.29
N LEU A 87 15.84 0.51 10.41
CA LEU A 87 14.80 1.52 10.54
C LEU A 87 13.42 0.96 10.18
N ALA A 88 13.31 0.15 9.10
CA ALA A 88 12.06 -0.43 8.64
C ALA A 88 11.32 -1.27 9.70
N LYS A 89 12.06 -1.97 10.55
CA LYS A 89 11.51 -2.74 11.68
C LYS A 89 10.62 -1.93 12.61
N HIS A 90 10.91 -0.65 12.82
CA HIS A 90 10.11 0.21 13.70
C HIS A 90 8.79 0.65 13.07
N TYR A 91 8.60 0.39 11.77
CA TYR A 91 7.41 0.75 11.00
C TYR A 91 6.54 -0.45 10.62
N THR A 92 6.91 -1.67 11.02
CA THR A 92 6.12 -2.89 10.77
C THR A 92 4.73 -2.82 11.42
N GLY A 93 3.77 -3.57 10.88
CA GLY A 93 2.41 -3.63 11.43
C GLY A 93 1.53 -2.40 11.12
N ARG A 94 1.93 -1.56 10.17
CA ARG A 94 1.20 -0.34 9.77
C ARG A 94 0.46 -0.46 8.43
N GLY A 95 0.14 -1.68 8.00
CA GLY A 95 -0.61 -1.93 6.76
C GLY A 95 0.25 -2.05 5.49
N ILE A 96 1.58 -2.08 5.63
CA ILE A 96 2.54 -2.33 4.55
C ILE A 96 3.45 -3.49 4.94
N THR A 97 3.84 -4.31 3.97
CA THR A 97 4.77 -5.42 4.21
C THR A 97 6.16 -4.91 4.57
N LEU A 98 6.93 -5.68 5.35
CA LEU A 98 8.31 -5.28 5.71
C LEU A 98 9.19 -5.13 4.46
N MET A 99 8.98 -5.97 3.44
CA MET A 99 9.77 -5.89 2.19
C MET A 99 9.51 -4.58 1.45
N ASP A 100 8.25 -4.16 1.34
CA ASP A 100 7.90 -2.89 0.69
C ASP A 100 8.43 -1.69 1.47
N LEU A 101 8.36 -1.73 2.81
CA LEU A 101 8.97 -0.69 3.66
C LEU A 101 10.47 -0.58 3.45
N ILE A 102 11.16 -1.70 3.29
CA ILE A 102 12.60 -1.72 2.98
C ILE A 102 12.85 -1.09 1.61
N GLN A 103 12.08 -1.44 0.58
CA GLN A 103 12.29 -0.90 -0.77
C GLN A 103 12.01 0.61 -0.83
N GLU A 104 10.94 1.07 -0.20
CA GLU A 104 10.66 2.52 -0.08
C GLU A 104 11.76 3.24 0.72
N GLY A 105 12.26 2.62 1.77
CA GLY A 105 13.42 3.11 2.51
C GLY A 105 14.70 3.17 1.68
N ASN A 106 14.93 2.18 0.79
CA ASN A 106 16.06 2.18 -0.15
C ASN A 106 15.96 3.35 -1.14
N ILE A 107 14.75 3.69 -1.62
CA ILE A 107 14.53 4.90 -2.44
C ILE A 107 14.93 6.16 -1.66
N GLY A 108 14.55 6.24 -0.39
CA GLY A 108 14.97 7.32 0.51
C GLY A 108 16.50 7.38 0.70
N LEU A 109 17.15 6.21 0.82
CA LEU A 109 18.63 6.11 0.91
C LEU A 109 19.31 6.62 -0.37
N MET A 110 18.80 6.25 -1.55
CA MET A 110 19.31 6.74 -2.84
C MET A 110 19.22 8.28 -2.93
N HIS A 111 18.09 8.86 -2.55
CA HIS A 111 17.95 10.32 -2.47
C HIS A 111 18.91 10.97 -1.47
N ALA A 112 19.19 10.30 -0.36
CA ALA A 112 20.19 10.79 0.59
C ALA A 112 21.60 10.76 -0.01
N ALA A 113 21.95 9.69 -0.72
CA ALA A 113 23.27 9.56 -1.38
C ALA A 113 23.50 10.62 -2.46
N GLU A 114 22.45 10.97 -3.21
CA GLU A 114 22.51 12.05 -4.21
C GLU A 114 22.77 13.44 -3.61
N LYS A 115 22.20 13.71 -2.43
CA LYS A 115 22.22 15.05 -1.80
C LYS A 115 23.19 15.15 -0.64
N TYR A 116 23.99 14.12 -0.42
CA TYR A 116 24.93 14.10 0.69
C TYR A 116 26.09 15.08 0.48
N ASP A 117 26.28 15.95 1.46
CA ASP A 117 27.35 16.93 1.51
C ASP A 117 28.42 16.48 2.51
N TYR A 118 29.51 15.93 1.98
CA TYR A 118 30.64 15.41 2.76
C TYR A 118 31.42 16.51 3.50
N THR A 119 31.24 17.78 3.14
CA THR A 119 31.93 18.92 3.79
C THR A 119 31.40 19.21 5.18
N LYS A 120 30.18 18.75 5.48
CA LYS A 120 29.52 18.94 6.77
C LYS A 120 29.90 17.84 7.72
N GLU A 121 30.99 17.70 8.25
CA GLU A 121 31.51 16.77 9.28
C GLU A 121 30.52 15.76 9.97
N ASN A 122 29.31 15.56 9.40
CA ASN A 122 28.28 14.66 9.88
C ASN A 122 28.41 13.31 9.18
N ARG A 123 28.17 12.23 9.95
CA ARG A 123 28.09 10.87 9.40
C ARG A 123 26.98 10.77 8.38
N PHE A 124 27.22 10.04 7.30
CA PHE A 124 26.21 9.75 6.28
C PHE A 124 24.93 9.11 6.87
N SER A 125 25.11 8.16 7.79
CA SER A 125 23.99 7.49 8.47
C SER A 125 23.03 8.44 9.19
N THR A 126 23.54 9.53 9.79
CA THR A 126 22.71 10.55 10.46
C THR A 126 21.84 11.29 9.46
N TYR A 127 22.41 11.69 8.33
CA TYR A 127 21.70 12.38 7.26
C TYR A 127 20.71 11.45 6.54
N ALA A 128 21.15 10.25 6.16
CA ALA A 128 20.33 9.27 5.46
C ALA A 128 19.13 8.82 6.27
N SER A 129 19.26 8.68 7.59
CA SER A 129 18.14 8.28 8.46
C SER A 129 16.92 9.19 8.35
N TRP A 130 17.09 10.47 8.06
CA TRP A 130 16.00 11.41 7.83
C TRP A 130 15.24 11.09 6.55
N TRP A 131 15.96 10.91 5.45
CA TRP A 131 15.37 10.59 4.15
C TRP A 131 14.69 9.23 4.12
N ILE A 132 15.33 8.23 4.75
CA ILE A 132 14.78 6.88 4.86
C ILE A 132 13.46 6.90 5.63
N LYS A 133 13.41 7.59 6.79
CA LYS A 133 12.18 7.70 7.59
C LYS A 133 11.07 8.45 6.87
N GLU A 134 11.42 9.53 6.17
CA GLU A 134 10.48 10.32 5.36
C GLU A 134 9.88 9.47 4.23
N ALA A 135 10.72 8.72 3.50
CA ALA A 135 10.26 7.85 2.43
C ALA A 135 9.32 6.74 2.96
N MET A 136 9.70 6.06 4.04
CA MET A 136 8.86 5.04 4.67
C MET A 136 7.53 5.62 5.19
N GLN A 137 7.56 6.80 5.82
CA GLN A 137 6.35 7.43 6.33
C GLN A 137 5.42 7.85 5.20
N ARG A 138 5.97 8.38 4.11
CA ARG A 138 5.23 8.74 2.90
C ARG A 138 4.58 7.51 2.25
N ALA A 139 5.32 6.39 2.17
CA ALA A 139 4.79 5.13 1.66
C ALA A 139 3.61 4.62 2.51
N ILE A 140 3.75 4.65 3.86
CA ILE A 140 2.67 4.29 4.77
C ILE A 140 1.43 5.15 4.51
N ASP A 141 1.59 6.47 4.37
CA ASP A 141 0.47 7.39 4.17
C ASP A 141 -0.23 7.20 2.82
N GLN A 142 0.47 6.65 1.82
CA GLN A 142 -0.06 6.45 0.48
C GLN A 142 -0.59 5.05 0.19
N GLN A 143 -0.04 4.02 0.84
CA GLN A 143 -0.25 2.62 0.46
C GLN A 143 -0.83 1.74 1.58
N SER A 144 -0.89 2.23 2.83
CA SER A 144 -1.32 1.40 3.97
C SER A 144 -2.81 1.04 3.98
N ARG A 145 -3.62 1.70 3.15
CA ARG A 145 -5.08 1.50 3.10
C ARG A 145 -5.50 0.91 1.77
N GLU A 146 -6.47 -0.01 1.78
CA GLU A 146 -7.08 -0.57 0.58
C GLU A 146 -7.72 0.53 -0.28
N ILE A 147 -8.45 1.45 0.36
CA ILE A 147 -8.98 2.65 -0.29
C ILE A 147 -7.99 3.79 -0.07
N ARG A 148 -7.28 4.17 -1.14
CA ARG A 148 -6.28 5.24 -1.09
C ARG A 148 -6.88 6.57 -0.65
N VAL A 149 -6.25 7.20 0.33
CA VAL A 149 -6.63 8.52 0.85
C VAL A 149 -5.52 9.54 0.52
N PRO A 150 -5.87 10.80 0.14
CA PRO A 150 -4.89 11.86 -0.05
C PRO A 150 -4.08 12.15 1.22
N VAL A 151 -2.80 12.53 1.08
CA VAL A 151 -1.86 12.73 2.21
C VAL A 151 -2.38 13.74 3.22
N HIS A 152 -2.96 14.86 2.76
CA HIS A 152 -3.49 15.89 3.66
C HIS A 152 -4.68 15.40 4.51
N VAL A 153 -5.49 14.45 3.98
CA VAL A 153 -6.57 13.81 4.74
C VAL A 153 -5.98 12.82 5.73
N ALA A 154 -4.99 12.01 5.32
CA ALA A 154 -4.30 11.07 6.20
C ALA A 154 -3.62 11.78 7.39
N GLU A 155 -3.03 12.96 7.18
CA GLU A 155 -2.47 13.79 8.25
C GLU A 155 -3.54 14.27 9.23
N ASN A 156 -4.70 14.72 8.73
CA ASN A 156 -5.82 15.12 9.57
C ASN A 156 -6.38 13.93 10.36
N MET A 157 -6.49 12.75 9.75
CA MET A 157 -6.89 11.52 10.43
C MET A 157 -5.96 11.16 11.59
N LYS A 158 -4.64 11.27 11.39
CA LYS A 158 -3.65 11.06 12.46
C LYS A 158 -3.82 12.06 13.60
N LYS A 159 -4.07 13.35 13.28
CA LYS A 159 -4.30 14.39 14.29
C LYS A 159 -5.57 14.10 15.08
N VAL A 160 -6.70 13.82 14.40
CA VAL A 160 -7.98 13.47 15.05
C VAL A 160 -7.80 12.25 15.95
N GLN A 161 -7.13 11.19 15.46
CA GLN A 161 -6.92 9.97 16.22
C GLN A 161 -6.03 10.20 17.47
N LYS A 162 -5.02 11.05 17.36
CA LYS A 162 -4.17 11.41 18.50
C LYS A 162 -4.96 12.17 19.56
N ILE A 163 -5.69 13.22 19.16
CA ILE A 163 -6.51 14.04 20.07
C ILE A 163 -7.61 13.18 20.71
N SER A 164 -8.27 12.31 19.95
CA SER A 164 -9.28 11.37 20.47
C SER A 164 -8.69 10.48 21.57
N LYS A 165 -7.48 9.91 21.36
CA LYS A 165 -6.79 9.10 22.38
C LYS A 165 -6.41 9.91 23.61
N ASP A 166 -5.90 11.13 23.43
CA ASP A 166 -5.51 12.02 24.52
C ASP A 166 -6.74 12.42 25.36
N LEU A 167 -7.87 12.71 24.73
CA LEU A 167 -9.13 13.01 25.40
C LEU A 167 -9.72 11.78 26.09
N GLN A 168 -9.67 10.61 25.45
CA GLN A 168 -10.10 9.34 26.04
C GLN A 168 -9.32 9.04 27.32
N GLN A 169 -8.01 9.30 27.32
CA GLN A 169 -7.18 9.13 28.50
C GLN A 169 -7.53 10.12 29.61
N LYS A 170 -7.91 11.35 29.27
CA LYS A 170 -8.31 12.39 30.23
C LYS A 170 -9.70 12.13 30.85
N PHE A 171 -10.66 11.74 30.01
CA PHE A 171 -12.07 11.61 30.42
C PHE A 171 -12.48 10.18 30.82
N GLY A 172 -11.68 9.17 30.47
CA GLY A 172 -12.00 7.76 30.71
C GLY A 172 -13.17 7.22 29.84
N ARG A 173 -13.61 7.99 28.82
CA ARG A 173 -14.64 7.64 27.83
C ARG A 173 -14.22 8.09 26.44
N GLU A 174 -14.90 7.59 25.43
CA GLU A 174 -14.73 8.08 24.06
C GLU A 174 -15.09 9.57 23.94
N ALA A 175 -14.27 10.32 23.25
CA ALA A 175 -14.47 11.75 23.04
C ALA A 175 -15.54 11.99 21.96
N THR A 176 -16.41 12.97 22.17
CA THR A 176 -17.39 13.36 21.16
C THR A 176 -16.72 14.17 20.03
N PRO A 177 -17.30 14.17 18.81
CA PRO A 177 -16.74 14.95 17.69
C PRO A 177 -16.63 16.45 18.00
N GLU A 178 -17.53 16.98 18.83
CA GLU A 178 -17.53 18.36 19.29
C GLU A 178 -16.31 18.66 20.18
N GLU A 179 -16.01 17.77 21.15
CA GLU A 179 -14.85 17.90 22.04
C GLU A 179 -13.52 17.80 21.27
N ILE A 180 -13.46 16.94 20.26
CA ILE A 180 -12.29 16.82 19.38
C ILE A 180 -12.11 18.11 18.56
N ALA A 181 -13.20 18.67 18.03
CA ALA A 181 -13.18 19.89 17.24
C ALA A 181 -12.73 21.10 18.07
N GLU A 182 -13.17 21.21 19.33
CA GLU A 182 -12.72 22.25 20.27
C GLU A 182 -11.20 22.22 20.50
N GLU A 183 -10.63 21.01 20.68
CA GLU A 183 -9.18 20.88 20.87
C GLU A 183 -8.40 21.15 19.57
N MET A 184 -9.00 20.86 18.40
CA MET A 184 -8.38 21.17 17.09
C MET A 184 -8.38 22.67 16.74
N LYS A 185 -9.22 23.49 17.35
CA LYS A 185 -9.35 24.96 17.20
C LYS A 185 -9.69 25.48 15.79
N ASP A 186 -9.26 24.78 14.74
CA ASP A 186 -9.34 25.24 13.35
C ASP A 186 -10.40 24.49 12.51
N LYS A 187 -11.14 23.52 13.09
CA LYS A 187 -12.01 22.64 12.34
C LYS A 187 -13.40 22.54 12.94
N SER A 188 -14.43 22.42 12.06
CA SER A 188 -15.81 22.23 12.48
C SER A 188 -16.06 20.81 12.99
N PRO A 189 -17.07 20.59 13.85
CA PRO A 189 -17.47 19.27 14.29
C PRO A 189 -17.92 18.35 13.13
N GLU A 190 -18.47 18.93 12.07
CA GLU A 190 -18.88 18.21 10.85
C GLU A 190 -17.66 17.61 10.13
N PHE A 191 -16.59 18.37 10.01
CA PHE A 191 -15.33 17.90 9.46
C PHE A 191 -14.75 16.74 10.27
N VAL A 192 -14.82 16.82 11.62
CA VAL A 192 -14.35 15.73 12.47
C VAL A 192 -15.20 14.47 12.28
N LYS A 193 -16.54 14.59 12.15
CA LYS A 193 -17.43 13.46 11.82
C LYS A 193 -17.07 12.80 10.49
N GLU A 194 -16.80 13.61 9.47
CA GLU A 194 -16.36 13.12 8.17
C GLU A 194 -15.02 12.37 8.27
N ILE A 195 -14.04 12.92 8.96
CA ILE A 195 -12.74 12.25 9.18
C ILE A 195 -12.91 10.95 9.96
N LEU A 196 -13.78 10.90 10.97
CA LEU A 196 -14.05 9.69 11.73
C LEU A 196 -14.69 8.58 10.85
N SER A 197 -15.53 8.94 9.88
CA SER A 197 -16.08 7.96 8.92
C SER A 197 -14.97 7.35 8.03
N TYR A 198 -13.96 8.12 7.66
CA TYR A 198 -12.81 7.62 6.89
C TYR A 198 -11.85 6.75 7.71
N LEU A 199 -11.90 6.81 9.03
CA LEU A 199 -11.07 5.97 9.90
C LEU A 199 -11.53 4.51 9.93
N GLN A 200 -12.77 4.22 9.55
CA GLN A 200 -13.28 2.86 9.50
C GLN A 200 -12.54 2.06 8.41
N ASN A 201 -12.09 0.86 8.77
CA ASN A 201 -11.49 -0.04 7.81
C ASN A 201 -12.58 -0.85 7.10
N PRO A 202 -12.40 -1.20 5.81
CA PRO A 202 -13.26 -2.15 5.12
C PRO A 202 -13.34 -3.48 5.88
N VAL A 203 -14.52 -4.07 5.90
CA VAL A 203 -14.75 -5.40 6.46
C VAL A 203 -14.78 -6.41 5.31
N SER A 204 -14.18 -7.58 5.50
CA SER A 204 -14.19 -8.63 4.48
C SER A 204 -15.59 -9.17 4.26
N LEU A 205 -16.00 -9.32 3.00
CA LEU A 205 -17.25 -9.96 2.62
C LEU A 205 -17.28 -11.46 2.95
N GLU A 206 -16.11 -12.09 3.12
CA GLU A 206 -15.98 -13.49 3.53
C GLU A 206 -16.07 -13.67 5.05
N THR A 207 -16.32 -12.60 5.81
CA THR A 207 -16.50 -12.71 7.25
C THR A 207 -17.72 -13.57 7.56
N PRO A 208 -17.57 -14.68 8.31
CA PRO A 208 -18.70 -15.55 8.66
C PRO A 208 -19.68 -14.80 9.56
N VAL A 209 -20.98 -14.94 9.27
CA VAL A 209 -22.08 -14.33 10.02
C VAL A 209 -22.98 -15.41 10.57
N GLY A 210 -23.34 -15.31 11.86
CA GLY A 210 -24.18 -16.29 12.57
C GLY A 210 -23.38 -17.26 13.45
N GLU A 211 -24.10 -18.00 14.29
CA GLU A 211 -23.48 -18.95 15.23
C GLU A 211 -22.92 -20.20 14.50
N ASP A 212 -23.53 -20.57 13.37
CA ASP A 212 -23.14 -21.75 12.59
C ASP A 212 -22.02 -21.49 11.59
N GLY A 213 -21.71 -20.21 11.27
CA GLY A 213 -20.61 -19.83 10.36
C GLY A 213 -20.78 -20.28 8.91
N GLU A 214 -21.98 -20.75 8.51
CA GLU A 214 -22.26 -21.23 7.16
C GLU A 214 -22.49 -20.09 6.14
N ASN A 215 -22.92 -18.91 6.61
CA ASN A 215 -23.18 -17.74 5.78
C ASN A 215 -22.08 -16.70 5.91
N ASN A 216 -21.74 -16.08 4.79
CA ASN A 216 -20.78 -14.99 4.74
C ASN A 216 -21.51 -13.63 4.68
N LEU A 217 -20.86 -12.57 5.11
CA LEU A 217 -21.40 -11.20 5.03
C LEU A 217 -21.78 -10.83 3.59
N GLY A 218 -21.03 -11.32 2.59
CA GLY A 218 -21.30 -11.09 1.17
C GLY A 218 -22.64 -11.62 0.70
N ASP A 219 -23.12 -12.74 1.28
CA ASP A 219 -24.42 -13.34 0.92
C ASP A 219 -25.60 -12.51 1.40
N MET A 220 -25.39 -11.60 2.35
CA MET A 220 -26.41 -10.70 2.90
C MET A 220 -26.47 -9.35 2.18
N VAL A 221 -25.52 -9.07 1.29
CA VAL A 221 -25.48 -7.79 0.55
C VAL A 221 -26.40 -7.87 -0.67
N GLU A 222 -27.46 -7.06 -0.68
CA GLU A 222 -28.42 -6.96 -1.78
C GLU A 222 -27.79 -6.31 -3.00
N ASP A 223 -27.98 -6.92 -4.18
CA ASP A 223 -27.67 -6.29 -5.47
C ASP A 223 -28.81 -5.36 -5.90
N LYS A 224 -28.59 -4.06 -5.73
CA LYS A 224 -29.59 -3.02 -6.05
C LYS A 224 -29.69 -2.72 -7.55
N ASP A 225 -28.72 -3.12 -8.34
CA ASP A 225 -28.67 -2.89 -9.79
C ASP A 225 -29.29 -4.03 -10.57
N ALA A 226 -29.49 -5.19 -9.96
CA ALA A 226 -30.19 -6.30 -10.58
C ALA A 226 -31.69 -5.98 -10.76
N PRO A 227 -32.22 -6.08 -12.00
CA PRO A 227 -33.66 -5.84 -12.22
C PRO A 227 -34.47 -6.89 -11.47
N THR A 228 -35.51 -6.45 -10.75
CA THR A 228 -36.43 -7.40 -10.12
C THR A 228 -37.20 -8.18 -11.20
N PRO A 229 -37.70 -9.39 -10.92
CA PRO A 229 -38.54 -10.13 -11.87
C PRO A 229 -39.72 -9.33 -12.39
N GLU A 230 -40.27 -8.46 -11.55
CA GLU A 230 -41.38 -7.56 -11.90
C GLU A 230 -40.92 -6.46 -12.88
N ASP A 231 -39.74 -5.86 -12.66
CA ASP A 231 -39.15 -4.87 -13.59
C ASP A 231 -38.81 -5.50 -14.95
N ALA A 232 -38.25 -6.71 -14.93
CA ALA A 232 -37.96 -7.46 -16.16
C ALA A 232 -39.25 -7.78 -16.94
N MET A 233 -40.31 -8.17 -16.27
CA MET A 233 -41.60 -8.42 -16.91
C MET A 233 -42.22 -7.13 -17.46
N ASN A 234 -42.20 -6.04 -16.71
CA ASN A 234 -42.69 -4.74 -17.16
C ASN A 234 -41.95 -4.25 -18.40
N GLN A 235 -40.63 -4.45 -18.46
CA GLN A 235 -39.82 -4.11 -19.66
C GLN A 235 -40.20 -4.97 -20.86
N LEU A 236 -40.52 -6.24 -20.68
CA LEU A 236 -41.00 -7.11 -21.78
C LEU A 236 -42.33 -6.64 -22.31
N VAL A 237 -43.30 -6.40 -21.41
CA VAL A 237 -44.64 -5.90 -21.80
C VAL A 237 -44.53 -4.56 -22.55
N GLN A 238 -43.71 -3.62 -22.00
CA GLN A 238 -43.48 -2.33 -22.70
C GLN A 238 -42.88 -2.51 -24.11
N LYS A 239 -41.93 -3.46 -24.28
CA LYS A 239 -41.37 -3.76 -25.60
C LYS A 239 -42.42 -4.33 -26.54
N GLU A 240 -43.26 -5.22 -26.09
CA GLU A 240 -44.33 -5.79 -26.90
C GLU A 240 -45.34 -4.71 -27.30
N GLU A 241 -45.84 -3.87 -26.36
CA GLU A 241 -46.71 -2.75 -26.65
C GLU A 241 -46.12 -1.78 -27.67
N VAL A 242 -44.84 -1.41 -27.51
CA VAL A 242 -44.11 -0.54 -28.49
C VAL A 242 -44.08 -1.21 -29.88
N GLN A 243 -43.88 -2.53 -29.91
CA GLN A 243 -43.79 -3.27 -31.17
C GLN A 243 -45.14 -3.35 -31.86
N GLU A 244 -46.20 -3.60 -31.14
CA GLU A 244 -47.60 -3.54 -31.66
C GLU A 244 -47.96 -2.15 -32.20
N LEU A 245 -47.59 -1.08 -31.47
CA LEU A 245 -47.80 0.29 -31.94
C LEU A 245 -47.01 0.58 -33.23
N LEU A 246 -45.78 0.10 -33.34
CA LEU A 246 -44.98 0.24 -34.56
C LEU A 246 -45.53 -0.54 -35.74
N GLU A 247 -46.22 -1.67 -35.52
CA GLU A 247 -46.85 -2.47 -36.57
C GLU A 247 -48.12 -1.79 -37.11
N SER A 248 -48.77 -0.92 -36.33
CA SER A 248 -49.92 -0.13 -36.79
C SER A 248 -49.56 1.04 -37.73
N LEU A 249 -48.28 1.37 -37.85
CA LEU A 249 -47.78 2.48 -38.66
C LEU A 249 -47.38 2.03 -40.07
N ASN A 250 -47.40 3.00 -41.05
CA ASN A 250 -46.86 2.75 -42.37
C ASN A 250 -45.36 2.46 -42.34
N ASP A 251 -44.83 1.66 -43.27
CA ASP A 251 -43.42 1.23 -43.31
C ASP A 251 -42.43 2.38 -43.24
N ARG A 252 -42.76 3.50 -43.88
CA ARG A 252 -41.91 4.70 -43.88
C ARG A 252 -41.87 5.41 -42.54
N GLU A 253 -43.00 5.51 -41.88
CA GLU A 253 -43.13 6.10 -40.54
C GLU A 253 -42.44 5.22 -39.48
N ARG A 254 -42.65 3.93 -39.58
CA ARG A 254 -41.99 2.90 -38.71
C ARG A 254 -40.48 3.01 -38.77
N GLN A 255 -39.92 3.11 -40.00
CA GLN A 255 -38.49 3.19 -40.20
C GLN A 255 -37.92 4.51 -39.63
N VAL A 256 -38.60 5.63 -39.81
CA VAL A 256 -38.17 6.93 -39.24
C VAL A 256 -38.16 6.89 -37.75
N ILE A 257 -39.15 6.32 -37.08
CA ILE A 257 -39.24 6.21 -35.63
C ILE A 257 -38.14 5.27 -35.10
N ARG A 258 -37.95 4.11 -35.73
CA ARG A 258 -36.89 3.18 -35.34
C ARG A 258 -35.50 3.80 -35.39
N LEU A 259 -35.20 4.55 -36.45
CA LEU A 259 -33.91 5.25 -36.62
C LEU A 259 -33.75 6.39 -35.62
N ARG A 260 -34.82 7.16 -35.38
CA ARG A 260 -34.76 8.33 -34.48
C ARG A 260 -34.60 7.97 -33.02
N PHE A 261 -35.25 6.90 -32.59
CA PHE A 261 -35.24 6.47 -31.19
C PHE A 261 -34.26 5.31 -30.92
N GLY A 262 -33.50 4.86 -31.91
CA GLY A 262 -32.50 3.80 -31.74
C GLY A 262 -33.10 2.46 -31.35
N LEU A 263 -34.32 2.16 -31.79
CA LEU A 263 -35.02 0.90 -31.47
C LEU A 263 -34.43 -0.33 -32.20
N GLU A 264 -33.60 -0.10 -33.20
CA GLU A 264 -32.78 -1.13 -33.84
C GLU A 264 -31.34 -0.97 -33.34
N ALA A 265 -30.71 -2.09 -33.03
CA ALA A 265 -29.28 -2.11 -32.68
C ALA A 265 -28.46 -1.66 -33.91
N VAL A 266 -28.19 -0.36 -34.01
CA VAL A 266 -27.34 0.16 -35.05
C VAL A 266 -25.91 -0.13 -34.67
N SER A 267 -25.25 -1.03 -35.40
CA SER A 267 -23.81 -1.25 -35.27
C SER A 267 -23.11 0.08 -35.56
N TYR A 268 -22.41 0.64 -34.59
CA TYR A 268 -21.66 1.89 -34.67
C TYR A 268 -20.55 1.90 -35.74
N THR A 269 -20.37 0.81 -36.47
CA THR A 269 -19.35 0.69 -37.53
C THR A 269 -19.65 1.53 -38.77
N HIS A 270 -20.88 2.02 -38.99
CA HIS A 270 -21.29 2.80 -40.18
C HIS A 270 -21.36 4.32 -39.97
N LEU A 271 -21.06 4.84 -38.78
CA LEU A 271 -21.08 6.30 -38.52
C LEU A 271 -19.73 7.00 -38.73
N ARG A 272 -18.77 6.31 -39.37
CA ARG A 272 -17.47 6.88 -39.75
C ARG A 272 -17.21 6.73 -41.25
N ALA A 273 -18.00 7.41 -42.05
CA ALA A 273 -17.71 7.70 -43.45
C ALA A 273 -18.05 9.15 -43.74
#